data_76d208dba7b2ede4f385459498ee4a5d
#
_entry.id   76d208dba7b2ede4f385459498ee4a5d
#
_cell.length_a   1.000
_cell.length_b   1.000
_cell.length_c   1.000
_cell.angle_alpha   90.00
_cell.angle_beta   90.00
_cell.angle_gamma   90.00
#
_symmetry.space_group_name_H-M   'P 1'
#
loop_
_entity.id
_entity.type
_entity.pdbx_description
1 polymer ?
#
loop_
_entity_poly.entity_id
_entity_poly.type
_entity_poly.pdbx_seq_one_letter_code
_entity_poly.pdbx_strand_id
1 'polypeptide(L)'
;LVKLAQEIIFNQPEILKIISQKQEPLYLENGVFHHNLQSTNELLGESPYILGGKTGLTDRAGGCLLLILKTNQPDEYIVNVILGSKDRFGEMETLNHCALGR
;
A
#
# COMPACT_ATOMS: atom_id res chain seq x y z
N LEU A 1 -9.90 -5.57 -8.32
CA LEU A 1 -8.88 -5.16 -7.34
C LEU A 1 -9.47 -4.82 -5.97
N VAL A 2 -10.62 -4.16 -5.92
CA VAL A 2 -11.26 -3.84 -4.63
C VAL A 2 -11.65 -5.12 -3.88
N LYS A 3 -12.19 -6.12 -4.57
CA LYS A 3 -12.51 -7.41 -3.96
C LYS A 3 -11.27 -8.14 -3.43
N LEU A 4 -10.17 -8.05 -4.16
CA LEU A 4 -8.89 -8.61 -3.70
C LEU A 4 -8.43 -7.92 -2.41
N ALA A 5 -8.51 -6.59 -2.37
CA ALA A 5 -8.16 -5.83 -1.17
C ALA A 5 -9.06 -6.21 0.02
N GLN A 6 -10.36 -6.39 -0.20
CA GLN A 6 -11.29 -6.83 0.84
C GLN A 6 -10.90 -8.22 1.39
N GLU A 7 -10.54 -9.15 0.52
CA GLU A 7 -10.08 -10.48 0.93
C GLU A 7 -8.82 -10.38 1.78
N ILE A 8 -7.88 -9.53 1.40
CA ILE A 8 -6.65 -9.32 2.17
C ILE A 8 -6.96 -8.73 3.55
N ILE A 9 -7.79 -7.71 3.62
CA ILE A 9 -8.14 -7.04 4.88
C ILE A 9 -8.78 -8.00 5.87
N PHE A 10 -9.77 -8.76 5.41
CA PHE A 10 -10.63 -9.54 6.31
C PHE A 10 -10.18 -10.98 6.51
N ASN A 11 -9.46 -11.57 5.55
CA ASN A 11 -9.14 -12.98 5.59
C ASN A 11 -7.65 -13.32 5.49
N GLN A 12 -6.80 -12.35 5.15
CA GLN A 12 -5.37 -12.58 4.95
C GLN A 12 -4.52 -11.58 5.73
N PRO A 13 -4.57 -11.60 7.07
CA PRO A 13 -3.87 -10.61 7.90
C PRO A 13 -2.35 -10.64 7.73
N GLU A 14 -1.77 -11.79 7.39
CA GLU A 14 -0.33 -11.88 7.14
C GLU A 14 0.10 -11.13 5.89
N ILE A 15 -0.73 -11.16 4.84
CA ILE A 15 -0.46 -10.38 3.63
C ILE A 15 -0.55 -8.89 3.94
N LEU A 16 -1.57 -8.47 4.67
CA LEU A 16 -1.73 -7.07 5.06
C LEU A 16 -0.51 -6.59 5.87
N LYS A 17 -0.03 -7.41 6.79
CA LYS A 17 1.15 -7.11 7.59
C LYS A 17 2.38 -6.89 6.72
N ILE A 18 2.60 -7.75 5.73
CA ILE A 18 3.75 -7.65 4.82
C ILE A 18 3.67 -6.37 3.98
N ILE A 19 2.52 -6.09 3.38
CA ILE A 19 2.36 -4.91 2.52
C ILE A 19 2.28 -3.59 3.28
N SER A 20 2.21 -3.65 4.61
CA SER A 20 2.26 -2.46 5.47
C SER A 20 3.69 -2.03 5.82
N GLN A 21 4.67 -2.86 5.56
CA GLN A 21 6.05 -2.62 5.96
C GLN A 21 6.77 -1.73 4.94
N LYS A 22 7.34 -0.63 5.42
CA LYS A 22 8.11 0.29 4.59
C LYS A 22 9.46 -0.31 4.21
N GLN A 23 10.08 -1.03 5.13
CA GLN A 23 11.33 -1.74 4.90
C GLN A 23 11.43 -2.97 5.80
N GLU A 24 12.21 -3.94 5.38
CA GLU A 24 12.41 -5.19 6.10
C GLU A 24 13.83 -5.70 5.84
N PRO A 25 14.57 -6.12 6.88
CA PRO A 25 15.88 -6.71 6.66
C PRO A 25 15.77 -8.11 6.05
N LEU A 26 16.64 -8.38 5.09
CA LEU A 26 16.77 -9.70 4.47
C LEU A 26 18.04 -10.37 4.97
N TYR A 27 17.90 -11.61 5.44
CA TYR A 27 19.00 -12.44 5.92
C TYR A 27 19.22 -13.63 5.01
N LEU A 28 20.47 -14.08 4.92
CA LEU A 28 20.80 -15.36 4.28
C LEU A 28 20.31 -16.51 5.14
N GLU A 29 20.26 -17.72 4.59
CA GLU A 29 19.83 -18.92 5.33
C GLU A 29 20.67 -19.15 6.59
N ASN A 30 21.95 -18.78 6.58
CA ASN A 30 22.85 -18.91 7.72
C ASN A 30 22.68 -17.81 8.77
N GLY A 31 21.69 -16.91 8.63
CA GLY A 31 21.41 -15.83 9.56
C GLY A 31 22.23 -14.58 9.35
N VAL A 32 23.10 -14.53 8.34
CA VAL A 32 23.91 -13.36 8.04
C VAL A 32 23.04 -12.31 7.31
N PHE A 33 23.12 -11.05 7.79
CA PHE A 33 22.43 -9.93 7.15
C PHE A 33 22.91 -9.75 5.69
N HIS A 34 21.97 -9.63 4.77
CA HIS A 34 22.25 -9.41 3.36
C HIS A 34 22.00 -7.95 2.97
N HIS A 35 20.78 -7.47 3.08
CA HIS A 35 20.43 -6.07 2.81
C HIS A 35 19.02 -5.77 3.31
N ASN A 36 18.64 -4.49 3.31
CA ASN A 36 17.27 -4.06 3.59
C ASN A 36 16.46 -4.07 2.30
N LEU A 37 15.28 -4.68 2.36
CA LEU A 37 14.25 -4.56 1.33
C LEU A 37 13.45 -3.29 1.60
N GLN A 38 13.23 -2.49 0.56
CA GLN A 38 12.49 -1.26 0.67
C GLN A 38 11.24 -1.33 -0.20
N SER A 39 10.09 -0.96 0.38
CA SER A 39 8.84 -0.93 -0.37
C SER A 39 8.89 0.13 -1.48
N THR A 40 8.32 -0.21 -2.63
CA THR A 40 8.13 0.75 -3.71
C THR A 40 6.97 1.72 -3.44
N ASN A 41 6.20 1.48 -2.40
CA ASN A 41 5.08 2.34 -2.01
C ASN A 41 5.59 3.52 -1.19
N GLU A 42 5.78 4.66 -1.86
CA GLU A 42 6.33 5.87 -1.25
C GLU A 42 5.42 6.50 -0.21
N LEU A 43 4.13 6.15 -0.18
CA LEU A 43 3.18 6.73 0.76
C LEU A 43 3.14 6.01 2.11
N LEU A 44 3.80 4.86 2.25
CA LEU A 44 3.90 4.18 3.54
C LEU A 44 4.62 5.07 4.54
N GLY A 45 4.00 5.27 5.71
CA GLY A 45 4.56 6.12 6.76
C GLY A 45 4.21 7.59 6.66
N GLU A 46 3.61 8.04 5.54
CA GLU A 46 3.22 9.43 5.36
C GLU A 46 2.00 9.83 6.19
N SER A 47 1.19 8.85 6.57
CA SER A 47 0.00 9.07 7.37
C SER A 47 -0.31 7.82 8.19
N PRO A 48 -0.78 7.97 9.45
CA PRO A 48 -1.18 6.83 10.27
C PRO A 48 -2.40 6.08 9.72
N TYR A 49 -3.14 6.69 8.78
CA TYR A 49 -4.31 6.05 8.16
C TYR A 49 -3.93 5.07 7.05
N ILE A 50 -2.73 5.15 6.50
CA ILE A 50 -2.29 4.26 5.43
C ILE A 50 -1.83 2.93 6.02
N LEU A 51 -2.58 1.85 5.71
CA LEU A 51 -2.27 0.51 6.19
C LEU A 51 -1.32 -0.24 5.27
N GLY A 52 -1.47 -0.08 3.98
CA GLY A 52 -0.65 -0.79 3.02
C GLY A 52 -1.18 -0.63 1.61
N GLY A 53 -0.57 -1.33 0.68
CA GLY A 53 -0.99 -1.25 -0.71
C GLY A 53 -0.11 -2.06 -1.63
N LYS A 54 -0.31 -1.84 -2.93
CA LYS A 54 0.47 -2.49 -3.99
C LYS A 54 0.71 -1.51 -5.12
N THR A 55 1.95 -1.39 -5.52
CA THR A 55 2.34 -0.58 -6.68
C THR A 55 2.43 -1.44 -7.94
N GLY A 56 2.30 -0.82 -9.08
CA GLY A 56 2.53 -1.43 -10.37
C GLY A 56 2.96 -0.37 -11.38
N LEU A 57 3.86 -0.72 -12.28
CA LEU A 57 4.34 0.19 -13.30
C LEU A 57 4.85 -0.59 -14.51
N THR A 58 4.28 -0.30 -15.67
CA THR A 58 4.82 -0.71 -16.96
C THR A 58 4.65 0.44 -17.94
N ASP A 59 5.43 0.43 -19.02
CA ASP A 59 5.34 1.46 -20.05
C ASP A 59 3.92 1.54 -20.64
N ARG A 60 3.28 0.39 -20.80
CA ARG A 60 1.95 0.31 -21.39
C ARG A 60 0.84 0.64 -20.39
N ALA A 61 0.94 0.13 -19.19
CA ALA A 61 -0.08 0.31 -18.15
C ALA A 61 -0.01 1.66 -17.45
N GLY A 62 1.15 2.31 -17.49
CA GLY A 62 1.40 3.51 -16.70
C GLY A 62 1.56 3.21 -15.22
N GLY A 63 1.50 4.23 -14.39
CA GLY A 63 1.62 4.09 -12.95
C GLY A 63 0.31 3.62 -12.32
N CYS A 64 0.38 2.55 -11.56
CA CYS A 64 -0.77 1.96 -10.87
C CYS A 64 -0.49 1.89 -9.37
N LEU A 65 -1.52 2.09 -8.57
CA LEU A 65 -1.40 2.04 -7.11
C LEU A 65 -2.75 1.67 -6.51
N LEU A 66 -2.74 0.63 -5.67
CA LEU A 66 -3.85 0.31 -4.79
C LEU A 66 -3.41 0.66 -3.37
N LEU A 67 -4.25 1.38 -2.63
CA LEU A 67 -3.94 1.78 -1.27
C LEU A 67 -5.11 1.43 -0.34
N ILE A 68 -4.77 0.86 0.80
CA ILE A 68 -5.73 0.51 1.85
C ILE A 68 -5.53 1.48 3.00
N LEU A 69 -6.61 2.17 3.38
CA LEU A 69 -6.62 3.11 4.49
C LEU A 69 -7.61 2.65 5.56
N LYS A 70 -7.28 2.93 6.80
CA LYS A 70 -8.24 2.83 7.90
C LYS A 70 -8.92 4.18 8.10
N THR A 71 -10.09 4.15 8.71
CA THR A 71 -10.82 5.36 9.10
C THR A 71 -10.77 5.53 10.62
N ASN A 72 -11.47 6.54 11.15
CA ASN A 72 -11.64 6.71 12.59
C ASN A 72 -12.63 5.69 13.20
N GLN A 73 -13.37 4.98 12.36
CA GLN A 73 -14.30 3.95 12.81
C GLN A 73 -13.62 2.58 12.82
N PRO A 74 -13.81 1.76 13.86
CA PRO A 74 -13.26 0.41 13.87
C PRO A 74 -13.85 -0.44 12.74
N ASP A 75 -13.01 -1.28 12.16
CA ASP A 75 -13.36 -2.21 11.08
C ASP A 75 -13.93 -1.54 9.81
N GLU A 76 -13.68 -0.25 9.65
CA GLU A 76 -14.03 0.49 8.44
C GLU A 76 -12.77 0.88 7.68
N TYR A 77 -12.75 0.54 6.39
CA TYR A 77 -11.59 0.73 5.53
C TYR A 77 -11.99 1.44 4.24
N ILE A 78 -11.02 2.12 3.65
CA ILE A 78 -11.14 2.73 2.33
C ILE A 78 -10.13 2.06 1.43
N VAL A 79 -10.55 1.66 0.24
CA VAL A 79 -9.65 1.14 -0.79
C VAL A 79 -9.68 2.09 -1.97
N ASN A 80 -8.55 2.71 -2.23
CA ASN A 80 -8.37 3.60 -3.38
C ASN A 80 -7.50 2.90 -4.43
N VAL A 81 -7.92 2.99 -5.69
CA VAL A 81 -7.19 2.40 -6.81
C VAL A 81 -6.97 3.46 -7.89
N ILE A 82 -5.74 3.58 -8.34
CA ILE A 82 -5.35 4.44 -9.46
C ILE A 82 -4.68 3.56 -10.52
N LEU A 83 -5.11 3.71 -11.75
CA LEU A 83 -4.56 2.98 -12.90
C LEU A 83 -4.19 3.98 -14.00
N GLY A 84 -3.08 3.72 -14.68
CA GLY A 84 -2.67 4.50 -15.83
C GLY A 84 -2.27 5.93 -15.52
N SER A 85 -1.68 6.18 -14.34
CA SER A 85 -1.30 7.52 -13.91
C SER A 85 0.12 7.86 -14.32
N LYS A 86 0.35 9.14 -14.60
CA LYS A 86 1.70 9.71 -14.76
C LYS A 86 2.28 10.18 -13.43
N ASP A 87 1.46 10.31 -12.40
CA ASP A 87 1.85 10.73 -11.05
C ASP A 87 0.98 9.99 -10.02
N ARG A 88 1.18 8.69 -9.93
CA ARG A 88 0.35 7.81 -9.08
C ARG A 88 0.36 8.19 -7.61
N PHE A 89 1.49 8.60 -7.07
CA PHE A 89 1.57 8.97 -5.66
C PHE A 89 0.93 10.34 -5.37
N GLY A 90 1.16 11.34 -6.22
CA GLY A 90 0.52 12.64 -6.09
C GLY A 90 -1.00 12.57 -6.25
N GLU A 91 -1.47 11.83 -7.26
CA GLU A 91 -2.90 11.63 -7.46
C GLU A 91 -3.52 10.85 -6.29
N MET A 92 -2.82 9.86 -5.76
CA MET A 92 -3.30 9.10 -4.61
C MET A 92 -3.40 9.96 -3.35
N GLU A 93 -2.44 10.84 -3.10
CA GLU A 93 -2.52 11.77 -1.97
C GLU A 93 -3.77 12.64 -2.05
N THR A 94 -4.07 13.17 -3.23
CA THR A 94 -5.28 13.96 -3.46
C THR A 94 -6.54 13.12 -3.20
N LEU A 95 -6.57 11.90 -3.70
CA LEU A 95 -7.68 11.00 -3.50
C LEU A 95 -7.87 10.65 -2.02
N ASN A 96 -6.78 10.41 -1.31
CA ASN A 96 -6.81 10.11 0.13
C ASN A 96 -7.40 11.27 0.94
N HIS A 97 -7.00 12.50 0.64
CA HIS A 97 -7.56 13.68 1.30
C HIS A 97 -9.06 13.78 1.07
N CYS A 98 -9.51 13.56 -0.17
CA CYS A 98 -10.92 13.54 -0.51
C CYS A 98 -11.68 12.44 0.25
N ALA A 99 -11.16 11.23 0.23
CA ALA A 99 -11.81 10.06 0.84
C ALA A 99 -11.89 10.16 2.37
N LEU A 100 -10.88 10.76 3.00
CA LEU A 100 -10.84 10.95 4.45
C LEU A 100 -11.55 12.23 4.92
N GLY A 101 -12.10 13.03 4.00
CA GLY A 101 -12.80 14.26 4.33
C GLY A 101 -11.87 15.41 4.74
N ARG A 102 -10.69 15.45 4.19
CA ARG A 102 -9.66 16.45 4.56
C ARG A 102 -9.32 17.38 3.44
#